data_39443591d43d773151343e2a2ce4ecd4
#
_entry.id   39443591d43d773151343e2a2ce4ecd4
#
_cell.length_a   1.000
_cell.length_b   1.000
_cell.length_c   1.000
_cell.angle_alpha   90.00
_cell.angle_beta   90.00
_cell.angle_gamma   90.00
#
_symmetry.space_group_name_H-M   'P 1'
#
loop_
_entity.id
_entity.type
_entity.pdbx_description
1 polymer ?
#
loop_
_entity_poly.entity_id
_entity_poly.type
_entity_poly.pdbx_seq_one_letter_code
_entity_poly.pdbx_strand_id
1 'polypeptide(L)'
;MIAVTILYLLVNSIFLRAAAPHEIIQSDGSPVVDIGQFSALRLFGETAGSTFNVLIGIVLFSTLCLNAMIGARVFYSMGRKRELPRDLSILNSRGSPYIALGVQCIGAMLLIQFTVLKDLLESVGVILTVISSVTVFGVILLRIRQPDLKRPYRVPFYPLPPLIYLMLTFWMAWSVFRSNPISIILILGTIGIALAIWLGFTHQKSQHPSKGNTSI
;
A
#
# COMPACT_ATOMS: atom_id res chain seq x y z
N MET A 1 8.12 -15.98 -9.50
CA MET A 1 8.98 -14.78 -9.40
C MET A 1 9.76 -14.51 -10.67
N ILE A 2 10.58 -15.45 -11.17
CA ILE A 2 11.42 -15.25 -12.39
C ILE A 2 10.59 -14.79 -13.59
N ALA A 3 9.44 -15.41 -13.88
CA ALA A 3 8.57 -15.02 -14.99
C ALA A 3 8.07 -13.57 -14.88
N VAL A 4 7.69 -13.14 -13.65
CA VAL A 4 7.25 -11.76 -13.39
C VAL A 4 8.39 -10.77 -13.59
N THR A 5 9.61 -11.12 -13.15
CA THR A 5 10.80 -10.28 -13.34
C THR A 5 11.12 -10.11 -14.82
N ILE A 6 11.09 -11.21 -15.60
CA ILE A 6 11.31 -11.17 -17.05
C ILE A 6 10.26 -10.30 -17.72
N LEU A 7 8.98 -10.48 -17.39
CA LEU A 7 7.90 -9.67 -17.94
C LEU A 7 8.09 -8.18 -17.63
N TYR A 8 8.50 -7.85 -16.40
CA TYR A 8 8.76 -6.48 -15.98
C TYR A 8 9.92 -5.85 -16.76
N LEU A 9 11.01 -6.60 -16.97
CA LEU A 9 12.15 -6.15 -17.78
C LEU A 9 11.76 -5.95 -19.24
N LEU A 10 10.95 -6.85 -19.81
CA LEU A 10 10.47 -6.72 -21.18
C LEU A 10 9.60 -5.46 -21.36
N VAL A 11 8.61 -5.25 -20.45
CA VAL A 11 7.72 -4.07 -20.51
C VAL A 11 8.53 -2.77 -20.37
N ASN A 12 9.46 -2.71 -19.41
CA ASN A 12 10.33 -1.53 -19.27
C ASN A 12 11.22 -1.30 -20.49
N SER A 13 11.74 -2.37 -21.11
CA SER A 13 12.55 -2.27 -22.34
C SER A 13 11.73 -1.73 -23.51
N ILE A 14 10.45 -2.11 -23.61
CA ILE A 14 9.52 -1.58 -24.62
C ILE A 14 9.30 -0.08 -24.40
N PHE A 15 9.03 0.35 -23.16
CA PHE A 15 8.82 1.74 -22.84
C PHE A 15 10.04 2.61 -23.14
N LEU A 16 11.24 2.15 -22.79
CA LEU A 16 12.49 2.86 -23.09
C LEU A 16 12.80 2.97 -24.59
N ARG A 17 12.31 2.03 -25.40
CA ARG A 17 12.45 2.09 -26.87
C ARG A 17 11.34 2.91 -27.53
N ALA A 18 10.15 2.91 -26.97
CA ALA A 18 8.99 3.62 -27.52
C ALA A 18 9.06 5.13 -27.28
N ALA A 19 9.66 5.56 -26.17
CA ALA A 19 9.76 6.97 -25.79
C ALA A 19 11.23 7.36 -25.55
N ALA A 20 11.68 8.41 -26.23
CA ALA A 20 13.00 8.97 -25.95
C ALA A 20 12.99 9.64 -24.56
N PRO A 21 14.10 9.63 -23.80
CA PRO A 21 14.15 10.18 -22.44
C PRO A 21 13.68 11.65 -22.32
N HIS A 22 13.87 12.44 -23.37
CA HIS A 22 13.43 13.85 -23.40
C HIS A 22 11.93 14.02 -23.70
N GLU A 23 11.26 13.00 -24.22
CA GLU A 23 9.82 13.02 -24.51
C GLU A 23 8.98 12.54 -23.29
N ILE A 24 9.63 11.87 -22.34
CA ILE A 24 9.00 11.40 -21.07
C ILE A 24 8.84 12.55 -20.07
N ILE A 25 9.53 13.69 -20.32
CA ILE A 25 9.46 14.88 -19.47
C ILE A 25 8.60 15.90 -20.20
N GLN A 26 7.52 16.33 -19.58
CA GLN A 26 6.69 17.45 -20.10
C GLN A 26 7.47 18.76 -20.09
N SER A 27 7.00 19.73 -20.86
CA SER A 27 7.63 21.06 -20.96
C SER A 27 7.74 21.81 -19.63
N ASP A 28 7.00 21.42 -18.62
CA ASP A 28 7.05 21.92 -17.24
C ASP A 28 8.01 21.13 -16.32
N GLY A 29 8.77 20.18 -16.87
CA GLY A 29 9.71 19.34 -16.11
C GLY A 29 9.05 18.19 -15.34
N SER A 30 7.75 18.01 -15.42
CA SER A 30 7.05 16.89 -14.79
C SER A 30 7.13 15.62 -15.66
N PRO A 31 7.25 14.43 -15.06
CA PRO A 31 7.22 13.18 -15.82
C PRO A 31 5.82 12.94 -16.39
N VAL A 32 5.76 12.40 -17.61
CA VAL A 32 4.50 11.96 -18.21
C VAL A 32 3.92 10.83 -17.36
N VAL A 33 2.73 11.05 -16.80
CA VAL A 33 2.10 10.08 -15.89
C VAL A 33 1.65 8.81 -16.63
N ASP A 34 1.29 8.93 -17.91
CA ASP A 34 0.74 7.85 -18.74
C ASP A 34 1.71 7.37 -19.82
N ILE A 35 2.90 6.91 -19.42
CA ILE A 35 3.90 6.34 -20.34
C ILE A 35 3.34 5.16 -21.14
N GLY A 36 2.43 4.37 -20.53
CA GLY A 36 1.78 3.25 -21.20
C GLY A 36 0.90 3.69 -22.37
N GLN A 37 0.08 4.71 -22.19
CA GLN A 37 -0.76 5.28 -23.25
C GLN A 37 0.09 5.92 -24.34
N PHE A 38 1.09 6.71 -23.96
CA PHE A 38 2.00 7.35 -24.91
C PHE A 38 2.71 6.33 -25.79
N SER A 39 3.21 5.25 -25.20
CA SER A 39 3.89 4.17 -25.91
C SER A 39 2.93 3.40 -26.83
N ALA A 40 1.68 3.16 -26.38
CA ALA A 40 0.68 2.47 -27.17
C ALA A 40 0.26 3.28 -28.40
N LEU A 41 0.03 4.60 -28.24
CA LEU A 41 -0.29 5.52 -29.35
C LEU A 41 0.83 5.53 -30.38
N ARG A 42 2.09 5.56 -29.94
CA ARG A 42 3.24 5.67 -30.84
C ARG A 42 3.54 4.37 -31.59
N LEU A 43 3.36 3.21 -30.93
CA LEU A 43 3.64 1.90 -31.52
C LEU A 43 2.52 1.37 -32.41
N PHE A 44 1.27 1.65 -32.03
CA PHE A 44 0.09 1.01 -32.62
C PHE A 44 -0.90 1.97 -33.25
N GLY A 45 -0.67 3.28 -33.12
CA GLY A 45 -1.55 4.33 -33.67
C GLY A 45 -2.77 4.65 -32.80
N GLU A 46 -3.60 5.62 -33.21
CA GLU A 46 -4.68 6.19 -32.39
C GLU A 46 -5.77 5.18 -32.02
N THR A 47 -6.17 4.31 -32.94
CA THR A 47 -7.21 3.31 -32.68
C THR A 47 -6.77 2.29 -31.62
N ALA A 48 -5.54 1.81 -31.72
CA ALA A 48 -4.99 0.86 -30.76
C ALA A 48 -4.71 1.52 -29.41
N GLY A 49 -4.23 2.78 -29.38
CA GLY A 49 -4.06 3.55 -28.16
C GLY A 49 -5.36 3.76 -27.40
N SER A 50 -6.46 4.07 -28.11
CA SER A 50 -7.79 4.21 -27.51
C SER A 50 -8.30 2.89 -26.92
N THR A 51 -8.14 1.79 -27.65
CA THR A 51 -8.51 0.44 -27.17
C THR A 51 -7.70 0.06 -25.93
N PHE A 52 -6.41 0.36 -25.92
CA PHE A 52 -5.52 0.13 -24.77
C PHE A 52 -5.97 0.86 -23.53
N ASN A 53 -6.41 2.13 -23.65
CA ASN A 53 -6.95 2.89 -22.55
C ASN A 53 -8.21 2.28 -21.94
N VAL A 54 -9.12 1.80 -22.76
CA VAL A 54 -10.34 1.11 -22.29
C VAL A 54 -9.95 -0.16 -21.53
N LEU A 55 -9.02 -0.94 -22.04
CA LEU A 55 -8.52 -2.15 -21.36
C LEU A 55 -7.87 -1.82 -20.01
N ILE A 56 -7.01 -0.79 -19.95
CA ILE A 56 -6.43 -0.31 -18.69
C ILE A 56 -7.53 0.10 -17.73
N GLY A 57 -8.53 0.86 -18.20
CA GLY A 57 -9.66 1.28 -17.37
C GLY A 57 -10.40 0.10 -16.71
N ILE A 58 -10.67 -0.96 -17.48
CA ILE A 58 -11.30 -2.19 -16.98
C ILE A 58 -10.43 -2.88 -15.94
N VAL A 59 -9.12 -2.99 -16.20
CA VAL A 59 -8.16 -3.61 -15.27
C VAL A 59 -8.06 -2.80 -13.98
N LEU A 60 -7.94 -1.48 -14.07
CA LEU A 60 -7.89 -0.58 -12.91
C LEU A 60 -9.18 -0.65 -12.08
N PHE A 61 -10.35 -0.67 -12.73
CA PHE A 61 -11.63 -0.82 -12.05
C PHE A 61 -11.73 -2.16 -11.31
N SER A 62 -11.32 -3.25 -11.94
CA SER A 62 -11.29 -4.58 -11.30
C SER A 62 -10.36 -4.61 -10.10
N THR A 63 -9.18 -4.01 -10.23
CA THR A 63 -8.19 -3.91 -9.16
C THR A 63 -8.71 -3.06 -7.99
N LEU A 64 -9.40 -1.95 -8.29
CA LEU A 64 -10.04 -1.09 -7.29
C LEU A 64 -11.09 -1.88 -6.49
N CYS A 65 -11.97 -2.62 -7.16
CA CYS A 65 -12.99 -3.45 -6.50
C CYS A 65 -12.37 -4.50 -5.57
N LEU A 66 -11.31 -5.18 -6.03
CA LEU A 66 -10.58 -6.16 -5.23
C LEU A 66 -9.95 -5.53 -3.98
N ASN A 67 -9.23 -4.42 -4.14
CA ASN A 67 -8.59 -3.73 -3.02
C ASN A 67 -9.63 -3.20 -2.01
N ALA A 68 -10.76 -2.67 -2.49
CA ALA A 68 -11.85 -2.22 -1.63
C ALA A 68 -12.41 -3.38 -0.79
N MET A 69 -12.61 -4.55 -1.39
CA MET A 69 -13.09 -5.73 -0.65
C MET A 69 -12.07 -6.24 0.39
N ILE A 70 -10.79 -6.29 0.02
CA ILE A 70 -9.72 -6.74 0.93
C ILE A 70 -9.61 -5.77 2.12
N GLY A 71 -9.56 -4.46 1.86
CA GLY A 71 -9.49 -3.43 2.90
C GLY A 71 -10.68 -3.48 3.86
N ALA A 72 -11.90 -3.59 3.35
CA ALA A 72 -13.10 -3.70 4.17
C ALA A 72 -13.09 -4.95 5.07
N ARG A 73 -12.56 -6.08 4.59
CA ARG A 73 -12.41 -7.30 5.41
C ARG A 73 -11.38 -7.14 6.54
N VAL A 74 -10.31 -6.38 6.30
CA VAL A 74 -9.34 -6.04 7.35
C VAL A 74 -10.01 -5.22 8.44
N PHE A 75 -10.71 -4.13 8.10
CA PHE A 75 -11.46 -3.33 9.06
C PHE A 75 -12.51 -4.16 9.82
N TYR A 76 -13.23 -5.03 9.12
CA TYR A 76 -14.17 -5.97 9.74
C TYR A 76 -13.49 -6.87 10.79
N SER A 77 -12.33 -7.45 10.44
CA SER A 77 -11.60 -8.34 11.36
C SER A 77 -11.09 -7.61 12.60
N MET A 78 -10.62 -6.37 12.43
CA MET A 78 -10.18 -5.50 13.54
C MET A 78 -11.37 -5.07 14.43
N GLY A 79 -12.53 -4.75 13.84
CA GLY A 79 -13.76 -4.49 14.56
C GLY A 79 -14.23 -5.69 15.38
N ARG A 80 -14.13 -6.91 14.84
CA ARG A 80 -14.43 -8.16 15.55
C ARG A 80 -13.51 -8.42 16.74
N LYS A 81 -12.22 -8.09 16.60
CA LYS A 81 -11.22 -8.22 17.67
C LYS A 81 -11.31 -7.07 18.70
N ARG A 82 -12.21 -6.12 18.53
CA ARG A 82 -12.32 -4.90 19.33
C ARG A 82 -11.04 -4.04 19.32
N GLU A 83 -10.31 -4.05 18.21
CA GLU A 83 -9.19 -3.15 17.95
C GLU A 83 -9.66 -1.84 17.30
N LEU A 84 -10.84 -1.88 16.66
CA LEU A 84 -11.58 -0.76 16.09
C LEU A 84 -13.06 -0.78 16.56
N PRO A 85 -13.85 0.27 16.26
CA PRO A 85 -15.28 0.31 16.60
C PRO A 85 -16.01 -0.95 16.13
N ARG A 86 -16.88 -1.50 16.99
CA ARG A 86 -17.68 -2.70 16.70
C ARG A 86 -18.59 -2.53 15.48
N ASP A 87 -18.99 -1.31 15.18
CA ASP A 87 -19.86 -1.00 14.04
C ASP A 87 -19.23 -1.42 12.71
N LEU A 88 -17.89 -1.40 12.60
CA LEU A 88 -17.16 -1.89 11.44
C LEU A 88 -17.30 -3.41 11.23
N SER A 89 -17.73 -4.15 12.26
CA SER A 89 -17.98 -5.59 12.19
C SER A 89 -19.41 -5.96 11.82
N ILE A 90 -20.25 -4.99 11.47
CA ILE A 90 -21.62 -5.25 11.02
C ILE A 90 -21.61 -5.68 9.56
N LEU A 91 -22.28 -6.81 9.30
CA LEU A 91 -22.44 -7.35 7.97
C LEU A 91 -23.86 -7.07 7.44
N ASN A 92 -23.96 -6.83 6.16
CA ASN A 92 -25.26 -6.80 5.49
C ASN A 92 -25.84 -8.22 5.35
N SER A 93 -27.11 -8.36 4.97
CA SER A 93 -27.80 -9.63 4.69
C SER A 93 -27.06 -10.55 3.70
N ARG A 94 -26.18 -9.98 2.86
CA ARG A 94 -25.31 -10.69 1.91
C ARG A 94 -23.91 -11.02 2.47
N GLY A 95 -23.63 -10.79 3.76
CA GLY A 95 -22.32 -11.05 4.38
C GLY A 95 -21.23 -10.03 4.02
N SER A 96 -21.58 -8.85 3.49
CA SER A 96 -20.61 -7.79 3.15
C SER A 96 -20.51 -6.76 4.28
N PRO A 97 -19.30 -6.32 4.67
CA PRO A 97 -19.07 -5.31 5.70
C PRO A 97 -19.29 -3.89 5.14
N TYR A 98 -20.54 -3.50 4.96
CA TYR A 98 -20.92 -2.25 4.28
C TYR A 98 -20.46 -0.98 5.00
N ILE A 99 -20.43 -0.99 6.34
CA ILE A 99 -19.95 0.17 7.13
C ILE A 99 -18.45 0.35 6.91
N ALA A 100 -17.67 -0.74 6.92
CA ALA A 100 -16.25 -0.69 6.66
C ALA A 100 -15.93 -0.18 5.24
N LEU A 101 -16.72 -0.63 4.25
CA LEU A 101 -16.65 -0.10 2.87
C LEU A 101 -16.97 1.40 2.82
N GLY A 102 -18.02 1.85 3.50
CA GLY A 102 -18.40 3.26 3.55
C GLY A 102 -17.30 4.14 4.15
N VAL A 103 -16.73 3.73 5.28
CA VAL A 103 -15.61 4.46 5.91
C VAL A 103 -14.40 4.54 4.99
N GLN A 104 -14.06 3.44 4.31
CA GLN A 104 -12.95 3.42 3.35
C GLN A 104 -13.21 4.34 2.16
N CYS A 105 -14.42 4.34 1.59
CA CYS A 105 -14.80 5.24 0.49
C CYS A 105 -14.72 6.72 0.91
N ILE A 106 -15.26 7.06 2.08
CA ILE A 106 -15.20 8.43 2.60
C ILE A 106 -13.75 8.86 2.81
N GLY A 107 -12.92 8.00 3.43
CA GLY A 107 -11.49 8.27 3.62
C GLY A 107 -10.77 8.50 2.30
N ALA A 108 -11.03 7.69 1.28
CA ALA A 108 -10.44 7.84 -0.05
C ALA A 108 -10.88 9.16 -0.72
N MET A 109 -12.17 9.52 -0.64
CA MET A 109 -12.68 10.78 -1.19
C MET A 109 -12.04 12.01 -0.53
N LEU A 110 -11.89 11.97 0.80
CA LEU A 110 -11.22 13.05 1.52
C LEU A 110 -9.76 13.18 1.10
N LEU A 111 -9.01 12.09 0.97
CA LEU A 111 -7.62 12.13 0.54
C LEU A 111 -7.48 12.70 -0.87
N ILE A 112 -8.35 12.31 -1.81
CA ILE A 112 -8.32 12.82 -3.19
C ILE A 112 -8.62 14.33 -3.22
N GLN A 113 -9.49 14.82 -2.33
CA GLN A 113 -9.85 16.25 -2.31
C GLN A 113 -8.71 17.14 -1.80
N PHE A 114 -7.91 16.64 -0.86
CA PHE A 114 -6.87 17.43 -0.19
C PHE A 114 -5.46 17.18 -0.69
N THR A 115 -5.26 16.22 -1.62
CA THR A 115 -3.91 15.80 -2.00
C THR A 115 -3.80 15.61 -3.51
N VAL A 116 -2.68 16.06 -4.07
CA VAL A 116 -2.35 15.81 -5.47
C VAL A 116 -1.93 14.34 -5.65
N LEU A 117 -2.26 13.73 -6.77
CA LEU A 117 -2.00 12.31 -7.07
C LEU A 117 -0.52 11.92 -6.85
N LYS A 118 0.41 12.79 -7.22
CA LYS A 118 1.85 12.57 -7.05
C LYS A 118 2.22 12.40 -5.57
N ASP A 119 1.77 13.32 -4.72
CA ASP A 119 2.09 13.31 -3.28
C ASP A 119 1.42 12.13 -2.58
N LEU A 120 0.22 11.72 -3.04
CA LEU A 120 -0.46 10.51 -2.59
C LEU A 120 0.36 9.25 -2.89
N LEU A 121 0.82 9.10 -4.13
CA LEU A 121 1.62 7.93 -4.54
C LEU A 121 2.93 7.83 -3.78
N GLU A 122 3.63 8.97 -3.61
CA GLU A 122 4.86 9.04 -2.81
C GLU A 122 4.60 8.67 -1.35
N SER A 123 3.57 9.24 -0.74
CA SER A 123 3.23 9.01 0.68
C SER A 123 2.84 7.56 0.94
N VAL A 124 1.98 6.98 0.09
CA VAL A 124 1.58 5.57 0.20
C VAL A 124 2.79 4.65 0.01
N GLY A 125 3.66 4.95 -0.96
CA GLY A 125 4.90 4.21 -1.18
C GLY A 125 5.80 4.18 0.06
N VAL A 126 6.00 5.33 0.70
CA VAL A 126 6.81 5.41 1.94
C VAL A 126 6.14 4.68 3.10
N ILE A 127 4.84 4.82 3.29
CA ILE A 127 4.11 4.11 4.36
C ILE A 127 4.25 2.59 4.21
N LEU A 128 4.03 2.06 2.99
CA LEU A 128 4.20 0.64 2.71
C LEU A 128 5.63 0.18 2.92
N THR A 129 6.61 1.00 2.54
CA THR A 129 8.03 0.74 2.76
C THR A 129 8.38 0.67 4.25
N VAL A 130 7.85 1.59 5.07
CA VAL A 130 8.05 1.60 6.52
C VAL A 130 7.42 0.34 7.15
N ILE A 131 6.18 -0.01 6.82
CA ILE A 131 5.50 -1.20 7.33
C ILE A 131 6.30 -2.47 6.98
N SER A 132 6.76 -2.56 5.73
CA SER A 132 7.58 -3.69 5.27
C SER A 132 8.92 -3.76 5.99
N SER A 133 9.56 -2.60 6.26
CA SER A 133 10.81 -2.52 7.01
C SER A 133 10.66 -2.98 8.45
N VAL A 134 9.58 -2.58 9.12
CA VAL A 134 9.24 -3.06 10.47
C VAL A 134 9.05 -4.57 10.48
N THR A 135 8.39 -5.12 9.46
CA THR A 135 8.20 -6.57 9.32
C THR A 135 9.54 -7.29 9.15
N VAL A 136 10.43 -6.80 8.27
CA VAL A 136 11.77 -7.38 8.08
C VAL A 136 12.62 -7.26 9.33
N PHE A 137 12.56 -6.12 10.03
CA PHE A 137 13.22 -5.95 11.32
C PHE A 137 12.69 -6.93 12.37
N GLY A 138 11.37 -7.17 12.40
CA GLY A 138 10.72 -8.17 13.24
C GLY A 138 11.26 -9.58 13.00
N VAL A 139 11.54 -9.95 11.75
CA VAL A 139 12.18 -11.25 11.41
C VAL A 139 13.58 -11.36 12.01
N ILE A 140 14.36 -10.28 11.95
CA ILE A 140 15.71 -10.25 12.55
C ILE A 140 15.61 -10.42 14.07
N LEU A 141 14.74 -9.65 14.72
CA LEU A 141 14.50 -9.67 16.15
C LEU A 141 14.02 -11.05 16.63
N LEU A 142 13.08 -11.66 15.92
CA LEU A 142 12.56 -12.98 16.23
C LEU A 142 13.64 -14.06 16.11
N ARG A 143 14.57 -13.89 15.18
CA ARG A 143 15.68 -14.83 14.98
C ARG A 143 16.71 -14.76 16.10
N ILE A 144 16.89 -13.56 16.68
CA ILE A 144 17.78 -13.37 17.84
C ILE A 144 17.11 -13.86 19.12
N ARG A 145 15.81 -13.57 19.31
CA ARG A 145 15.10 -13.91 20.55
C ARG A 145 14.67 -15.38 20.64
N GLN A 146 14.43 -16.03 19.50
CA GLN A 146 13.96 -17.43 19.46
C GLN A 146 14.75 -18.22 18.41
N PRO A 147 16.01 -18.60 18.71
CA PRO A 147 16.87 -19.34 17.79
C PRO A 147 16.36 -20.75 17.49
N ASP A 148 15.69 -21.39 18.47
CA ASP A 148 15.26 -22.81 18.42
C ASP A 148 13.95 -23.05 17.67
N LEU A 149 13.28 -21.99 17.17
CA LEU A 149 12.07 -22.12 16.38
C LEU A 149 12.32 -22.94 15.10
N LYS A 150 11.60 -24.05 14.93
CA LYS A 150 11.65 -24.87 13.71
C LYS A 150 11.19 -24.02 12.53
N ARG A 151 12.11 -23.73 11.60
CA ARG A 151 11.83 -22.96 10.38
C ARG A 151 11.86 -23.88 9.17
N PRO A 152 10.75 -23.96 8.41
CA PRO A 152 10.68 -24.80 7.20
C PRO A 152 11.69 -24.35 6.13
N TYR A 153 12.03 -23.06 6.10
CA TYR A 153 12.97 -22.48 5.14
C TYR A 153 14.04 -21.63 5.82
N ARG A 154 15.30 -21.86 5.45
CA ARG A 154 16.43 -21.05 5.90
C ARG A 154 16.84 -20.10 4.77
N VAL A 155 16.78 -18.80 5.02
CA VAL A 155 17.22 -17.77 4.05
C VAL A 155 18.72 -17.95 3.80
N PRO A 156 19.15 -18.18 2.54
CA PRO A 156 20.57 -18.24 2.21
C PRO A 156 21.23 -16.87 2.46
N PHE A 157 22.51 -16.91 2.82
CA PHE A 157 23.31 -15.70 3.08
C PHE A 157 22.76 -14.75 4.18
N TYR A 158 21.97 -15.28 5.12
CA TYR A 158 21.54 -14.48 6.27
C TYR A 158 22.77 -14.00 7.08
N PRO A 159 22.86 -12.72 7.54
CA PRO A 159 21.81 -11.67 7.56
C PRO A 159 21.81 -10.69 6.37
N LEU A 160 22.59 -10.96 5.32
CA LEU A 160 22.85 -10.01 4.23
C LEU A 160 21.58 -9.50 3.52
N PRO A 161 20.62 -10.36 3.04
CA PRO A 161 19.44 -9.87 2.32
C PRO A 161 18.55 -8.95 3.16
N PRO A 162 18.22 -9.26 4.44
CA PRO A 162 17.46 -8.34 5.29
C PRO A 162 18.16 -7.01 5.53
N LEU A 163 19.50 -7.01 5.70
CA LEU A 163 20.26 -5.78 5.92
C LEU A 163 20.30 -4.90 4.69
N ILE A 164 20.54 -5.48 3.51
CA ILE A 164 20.51 -4.73 2.23
C ILE A 164 19.12 -4.13 2.03
N TYR A 165 18.05 -4.89 2.28
CA TYR A 165 16.69 -4.38 2.18
C TYR A 165 16.46 -3.19 3.11
N LEU A 166 16.83 -3.28 4.38
CA LEU A 166 16.68 -2.19 5.35
C LEU A 166 17.51 -0.95 4.96
N MET A 167 18.72 -1.15 4.43
CA MET A 167 19.57 -0.04 3.99
C MET A 167 18.95 0.68 2.78
N LEU A 168 18.46 -0.06 1.79
CA LEU A 168 17.81 0.52 0.61
C LEU A 168 16.51 1.24 0.96
N THR A 169 15.70 0.65 1.83
CA THR A 169 14.43 1.27 2.28
C THR A 169 14.68 2.52 3.11
N PHE A 170 15.71 2.53 3.96
CA PHE A 170 16.13 3.70 4.68
C PHE A 170 16.61 4.83 3.75
N TRP A 171 17.42 4.49 2.74
CA TRP A 171 17.85 5.46 1.74
C TRP A 171 16.66 6.04 0.98
N MET A 172 15.75 5.19 0.52
CA MET A 172 14.54 5.62 -0.20
C MET A 172 13.71 6.58 0.67
N ALA A 173 13.44 6.23 1.93
CA ALA A 173 12.71 7.08 2.86
C ALA A 173 13.43 8.42 3.09
N TRP A 174 14.76 8.39 3.24
CA TRP A 174 15.58 9.59 3.38
C TRP A 174 15.54 10.49 2.15
N SER A 175 15.56 9.90 0.95
CA SER A 175 15.46 10.63 -0.31
C SER A 175 14.12 11.37 -0.43
N VAL A 176 13.01 10.70 -0.14
CA VAL A 176 11.68 11.32 -0.14
C VAL A 176 11.56 12.41 0.92
N PHE A 177 12.13 12.18 2.10
CA PHE A 177 12.18 13.17 3.17
C PHE A 177 12.87 14.48 2.75
N ARG A 178 13.93 14.39 1.93
CA ARG A 178 14.62 15.60 1.40
C ARG A 178 13.89 16.28 0.26
N SER A 179 13.14 15.52 -0.56
CA SER A 179 12.56 16.03 -1.81
C SER A 179 11.20 16.68 -1.60
N ASN A 180 10.40 16.23 -0.63
CA ASN A 180 8.99 16.61 -0.54
C ASN A 180 8.53 16.75 0.93
N PRO A 181 8.59 17.96 1.52
CA PRO A 181 8.15 18.18 2.90
C PRO A 181 6.65 17.91 3.11
N ILE A 182 5.82 18.05 2.07
CA ILE A 182 4.37 17.78 2.13
C ILE A 182 4.12 16.29 2.38
N SER A 183 4.87 15.40 1.74
CA SER A 183 4.77 13.95 1.96
C SER A 183 5.03 13.56 3.41
N ILE A 184 5.91 14.29 4.09
CA ILE A 184 6.20 14.06 5.53
C ILE A 184 4.97 14.37 6.39
N ILE A 185 4.31 15.50 6.12
CA ILE A 185 3.11 15.90 6.87
C ILE A 185 2.01 14.86 6.70
N LEU A 186 1.83 14.35 5.50
CA LEU A 186 0.85 13.29 5.20
C LEU A 186 1.19 11.97 5.91
N ILE A 187 2.46 11.57 5.91
CA ILE A 187 2.92 10.35 6.59
C ILE A 187 2.74 10.48 8.10
N LEU A 188 3.21 11.59 8.69
CA LEU A 188 3.07 11.83 10.13
C LEU A 188 1.60 11.97 10.54
N GLY A 189 0.79 12.64 9.70
CA GLY A 189 -0.65 12.75 9.90
C GLY A 189 -1.34 11.39 9.89
N THR A 190 -1.03 10.54 8.93
CA THR A 190 -1.61 9.18 8.83
C THR A 190 -1.19 8.31 10.02
N ILE A 191 0.09 8.33 10.40
CA ILE A 191 0.59 7.60 11.57
C ILE A 191 -0.03 8.17 12.85
N GLY A 192 -0.11 9.50 12.98
CA GLY A 192 -0.72 10.17 14.13
C GLY A 192 -2.21 9.80 14.31
N ILE A 193 -2.99 9.81 13.21
CA ILE A 193 -4.39 9.38 13.23
C ILE A 193 -4.51 7.90 13.63
N ALA A 194 -3.68 7.03 13.05
CA ALA A 194 -3.68 5.61 13.38
C ALA A 194 -3.35 5.38 14.87
N LEU A 195 -2.34 6.07 15.41
CA LEU A 195 -1.97 6.02 16.82
C LEU A 195 -3.08 6.58 17.72
N ALA A 196 -3.68 7.71 17.37
CA ALA A 196 -4.78 8.31 18.13
C ALA A 196 -5.99 7.37 18.22
N ILE A 197 -6.35 6.74 17.10
CA ILE A 197 -7.40 5.72 17.06
C ILE A 197 -7.02 4.55 17.96
N TRP A 198 -5.81 4.02 17.82
CA TRP A 198 -5.36 2.88 18.61
C TRP A 198 -5.31 3.18 20.10
N LEU A 199 -4.78 4.33 20.52
CA LEU A 199 -4.75 4.76 21.91
C LEU A 199 -6.15 4.98 22.49
N GLY A 200 -7.06 5.61 21.74
CA GLY A 200 -8.44 5.82 22.15
C GLY A 200 -9.16 4.51 22.45
N PHE A 201 -8.97 3.50 21.60
CA PHE A 201 -9.61 2.19 21.80
C PHE A 201 -8.93 1.34 22.87
N THR A 202 -7.62 1.46 23.05
CA THR A 202 -6.89 0.76 24.12
C THR A 202 -7.31 1.28 25.50
N HIS A 203 -7.53 2.59 25.60
CA HIS A 203 -8.03 3.22 26.84
C HIS A 203 -9.47 2.76 27.18
N GLN A 204 -10.32 2.61 26.19
CA GLN A 204 -11.69 2.15 26.35
C GLN A 204 -11.77 0.67 26.76
N LYS A 205 -10.83 -0.15 26.30
CA LYS A 205 -10.69 -1.57 26.66
C LYS A 205 -10.28 -1.74 28.14
N SER A 206 -9.47 -0.83 28.68
CA SER A 206 -9.03 -0.82 30.07
C SER A 206 -10.17 -0.47 31.05
N GLN A 207 -11.16 0.30 30.61
CA GLN A 207 -12.28 0.72 31.47
C GLN A 207 -13.44 -0.28 31.51
N HIS A 208 -13.53 -1.25 30.59
CA HIS A 208 -14.50 -2.33 30.60
C HIS A 208 -13.80 -3.68 30.60
N PRO A 209 -13.28 -4.15 31.76
CA PRO A 209 -12.83 -5.54 31.86
C PRO A 209 -14.02 -6.43 31.58
N SER A 210 -13.89 -7.27 30.55
CA SER A 210 -14.87 -8.31 30.19
C SER A 210 -15.33 -9.03 31.47
N LYS A 211 -16.59 -8.85 31.86
CA LYS A 211 -17.24 -9.77 32.81
C LYS A 211 -17.11 -11.16 32.18
N GLY A 212 -16.26 -11.95 32.80
CA GLY A 212 -16.00 -13.31 32.37
C GLY A 212 -17.30 -14.08 32.23
N ASN A 213 -17.46 -14.73 31.13
CA ASN A 213 -18.43 -15.78 30.94
C ASN A 213 -17.87 -17.03 31.63
N THR A 214 -18.02 -17.08 32.98
CA THR A 214 -18.00 -18.31 33.75
C THR A 214 -19.39 -18.89 33.62
N SER A 215 -19.58 -19.76 32.66
CA SER A 215 -20.60 -20.82 32.67
C SER A 215 -20.07 -21.94 31.81
N ILE A 216 -19.59 -22.91 32.51
CA ILE A 216 -19.53 -24.38 32.34
C ILE A 216 -20.24 -24.89 31.10
#